data_727c9c47a8f2c6e2dcfe4ab2ec4f492d
#
_entry.id   727c9c47a8f2c6e2dcfe4ab2ec4f492d
#
_cell.length_a   1.000
_cell.length_b   1.000
_cell.length_c   1.000
_cell.angle_alpha   90.00
_cell.angle_beta   90.00
_cell.angle_gamma   90.00
#
_symmetry.space_group_name_H-M   'P 1'
#
loop_
_entity.id
_entity.type
_entity.pdbx_description
1 polymer ?
#
loop_
_entity_poly.entity_id
_entity_poly.type
_entity_poly.pdbx_seq_one_letter_code
_entity_poly.pdbx_strand_id
1 'polypeptide(L)'
;TSTGDTTALDVERDRLLSMLFFLVASGLLSAVAEELAAAKTLDVILRVYKGIQGKAMDVETQMIKGLLVDLKKDGAAEAVTTLRLNEILTQLEAANNKFEEVKEARVKDRQTKHLQVKTPEMRSLADSQLEEIQDLIRATGIIAATDPESAVLLEMVNDLMDDMNGVT
;
A
#
# COMPACT_ATOMS: atom_id res chain seq x y z
N THR A 1 -8.87 4.07 14.38
CA THR A 1 -7.63 4.86 14.53
C THR A 1 -6.94 5.10 13.19
N SER A 2 -6.77 4.09 12.32
CA SER A 2 -5.99 4.26 11.09
C SER A 2 -6.61 5.18 10.00
N THR A 3 -7.92 5.47 10.01
CA THR A 3 -8.55 6.40 9.05
C THR A 3 -8.23 7.85 9.41
N GLY A 4 -8.15 8.18 10.69
CA GLY A 4 -7.74 9.51 11.16
C GLY A 4 -6.30 9.84 10.81
N ASP A 5 -5.41 8.84 10.83
CA ASP A 5 -3.98 9.05 10.57
C ASP A 5 -3.69 9.45 9.10
N THR A 6 -4.36 8.81 8.12
CA THR A 6 -4.19 9.19 6.71
C THR A 6 -4.81 10.55 6.39
N THR A 7 -5.95 10.89 7.00
CA THR A 7 -6.57 12.20 6.80
C THR A 7 -5.70 13.32 7.39
N ALA A 8 -5.10 13.11 8.56
CA ALA A 8 -4.19 14.08 9.15
C ALA A 8 -2.92 14.29 8.31
N LEU A 9 -2.35 13.21 7.76
CA LEU A 9 -1.20 13.29 6.87
C LEU A 9 -1.52 13.96 5.54
N ASP A 10 -2.73 13.75 5.02
CA ASP A 10 -3.21 14.41 3.80
C ASP A 10 -3.35 15.93 4.00
N VAL A 11 -4.00 16.34 5.09
CA VAL A 11 -4.10 17.76 5.48
C VAL A 11 -2.71 18.39 5.66
N GLU A 12 -1.75 17.67 6.22
CA GLU A 12 -0.39 18.18 6.41
C GLU A 12 0.33 18.35 5.07
N ARG A 13 0.20 17.39 4.13
CA ARG A 13 0.76 17.53 2.78
C ARG A 13 0.17 18.74 2.06
N ASP A 14 -1.16 18.90 2.11
CA ASP A 14 -1.87 20.04 1.52
C ASP A 14 -1.40 21.37 2.10
N ARG A 15 -1.21 21.44 3.40
CA ARG A 15 -0.68 22.61 4.08
C ARG A 15 0.73 22.97 3.60
N LEU A 16 1.61 22.00 3.51
CA LEU A 16 3.00 22.18 3.08
C LEU A 16 3.08 22.57 1.60
N LEU A 17 2.28 21.95 0.74
CA LEU A 17 2.16 22.33 -0.67
C LEU A 17 1.66 23.76 -0.81
N SER A 18 0.59 24.13 -0.10
CA SER A 18 0.04 25.50 -0.11
C SER A 18 1.09 26.51 0.31
N MET A 19 1.86 26.21 1.37
CA MET A 19 2.94 27.06 1.87
C MET A 19 4.06 27.21 0.84
N LEU A 20 4.46 26.13 0.18
CA LEU A 20 5.46 26.14 -0.88
C LEU A 20 5.05 27.04 -2.05
N PHE A 21 3.84 26.83 -2.58
CA PHE A 21 3.31 27.65 -3.67
C PHE A 21 3.18 29.12 -3.27
N PHE A 22 2.70 29.39 -2.06
CA PHE A 22 2.55 30.76 -1.55
C PHE A 22 3.89 31.48 -1.43
N LEU A 23 4.92 30.84 -0.88
CA LEU A 23 6.23 31.47 -0.68
C LEU A 23 6.94 31.74 -2.01
N VAL A 24 6.82 30.85 -3.01
CA VAL A 24 7.35 31.12 -4.35
C VAL A 24 6.58 32.27 -5.01
N ALA A 25 5.26 32.28 -4.92
CA ALA A 25 4.46 33.39 -5.43
C ALA A 25 4.80 34.74 -4.74
N SER A 26 5.03 34.73 -3.44
CA SER A 26 5.50 35.89 -2.68
C SER A 26 6.88 36.34 -3.14
N GLY A 27 7.80 35.43 -3.41
CA GLY A 27 9.13 35.71 -3.92
C GLY A 27 9.13 36.40 -5.29
N LEU A 28 8.10 36.19 -6.11
CA LEU A 28 7.91 36.94 -7.38
C LEU A 28 7.63 38.44 -7.18
N LEU A 29 7.28 38.84 -5.97
CA LEU A 29 7.06 40.25 -5.59
C LEU A 29 8.24 40.80 -4.79
N SER A 30 9.31 40.05 -4.60
CA SER A 30 10.46 40.50 -3.80
C SER A 30 11.17 41.69 -4.46
N ALA A 31 11.56 42.66 -3.63
CA ALA A 31 12.43 43.76 -4.03
C ALA A 31 13.91 43.33 -4.13
N VAL A 32 14.26 42.14 -3.62
CA VAL A 32 15.61 41.58 -3.68
C VAL A 32 15.76 40.82 -4.99
N ALA A 33 16.70 41.28 -5.84
CA ALA A 33 16.88 40.74 -7.19
C ALA A 33 17.17 39.23 -7.20
N GLU A 34 17.94 38.72 -6.24
CA GLU A 34 18.28 37.32 -6.10
C GLU A 34 17.05 36.47 -5.74
N GLU A 35 16.21 36.93 -4.81
CA GLU A 35 14.96 36.25 -4.44
C GLU A 35 13.98 36.24 -5.60
N LEU A 36 13.85 37.36 -6.33
CA LEU A 36 13.00 37.43 -7.51
C LEU A 36 13.47 36.48 -8.61
N ALA A 37 14.76 36.36 -8.85
CA ALA A 37 15.32 35.44 -9.83
C ALA A 37 15.07 33.96 -9.41
N ALA A 38 15.31 33.63 -8.14
CA ALA A 38 15.04 32.31 -7.57
C ALA A 38 13.55 31.94 -7.69
N ALA A 39 12.66 32.88 -7.35
CA ALA A 39 11.21 32.67 -7.45
C ALA A 39 10.77 32.41 -8.90
N LYS A 40 11.31 33.13 -9.88
CA LYS A 40 11.03 32.90 -11.30
C LYS A 40 11.47 31.50 -11.75
N THR A 41 12.63 31.04 -11.31
CA THR A 41 13.12 29.69 -11.60
C THR A 41 12.17 28.63 -11.05
N LEU A 42 11.78 28.76 -9.79
CA LEU A 42 10.85 27.79 -9.15
C LEU A 42 9.42 27.88 -9.69
N ASP A 43 8.92 29.06 -10.05
CA ASP A 43 7.58 29.23 -10.62
C ASP A 43 7.41 28.44 -11.92
N VAL A 44 8.44 28.38 -12.77
CA VAL A 44 8.41 27.57 -14.00
C VAL A 44 8.21 26.09 -13.69
N ILE A 45 8.91 25.58 -12.68
CA ILE A 45 8.79 24.19 -12.24
C ILE A 45 7.42 23.94 -11.61
N LEU A 46 7.00 24.81 -10.67
CA LEU A 46 5.77 24.64 -9.91
C LEU A 46 4.50 24.70 -10.79
N ARG A 47 4.54 25.36 -11.95
CA ARG A 47 3.40 25.40 -12.89
C ARG A 47 2.93 24.01 -13.33
N VAL A 48 3.86 23.05 -13.48
CA VAL A 48 3.56 21.67 -13.88
C VAL A 48 2.75 20.95 -12.78
N TYR A 49 2.94 21.36 -11.53
CA TYR A 49 2.34 20.75 -10.35
C TYR A 49 1.12 21.51 -9.82
N LYS A 50 0.61 22.48 -10.57
CA LYS A 50 -0.54 23.27 -10.16
C LYS A 50 -1.79 22.40 -10.02
N GLY A 51 -2.49 22.52 -8.89
CA GLY A 51 -3.70 21.73 -8.61
C GLY A 51 -3.45 20.27 -8.19
N ILE A 52 -2.23 19.97 -7.77
CA ILE A 52 -1.84 18.66 -7.26
C ILE A 52 -2.73 18.19 -6.08
N GLN A 53 -3.08 19.10 -5.17
CA GLN A 53 -3.92 18.87 -3.99
C GLN A 53 -5.35 18.40 -4.31
N GLY A 54 -5.84 18.60 -5.53
CA GLY A 54 -7.15 18.15 -5.98
C GLY A 54 -7.11 16.82 -6.75
N LYS A 55 -5.98 16.12 -6.77
CA LYS A 55 -5.83 14.85 -7.47
C LYS A 55 -6.21 13.67 -6.58
N ALA A 56 -6.44 12.52 -7.19
CA ALA A 56 -6.57 11.29 -6.43
C ALA A 56 -5.28 11.04 -5.61
N MET A 57 -5.43 10.55 -4.38
CA MET A 57 -4.32 10.40 -3.40
C MET A 57 -3.07 9.71 -3.97
N ASP A 58 -3.24 8.70 -4.85
CA ASP A 58 -2.11 8.01 -5.46
C ASP A 58 -1.38 8.86 -6.49
N VAL A 59 -2.15 9.59 -7.28
CA VAL A 59 -1.61 10.52 -8.28
C VAL A 59 -0.89 11.66 -7.58
N GLU A 60 -1.47 12.21 -6.53
CA GLU A 60 -0.87 13.26 -5.71
C GLU A 60 0.45 12.81 -5.11
N THR A 61 0.49 11.63 -4.50
CA THR A 61 1.70 11.04 -3.92
C THR A 61 2.84 10.95 -4.93
N GLN A 62 2.57 10.48 -6.15
CA GLN A 62 3.58 10.39 -7.21
C GLN A 62 3.97 11.77 -7.74
N MET A 63 3.05 12.69 -7.85
CA MET A 63 3.34 14.08 -8.26
C MET A 63 4.19 14.80 -7.23
N ILE A 64 3.97 14.60 -5.92
CA ILE A 64 4.82 15.15 -4.86
C ILE A 64 6.26 14.61 -5.01
N LYS A 65 6.44 13.32 -5.26
CA LYS A 65 7.76 12.74 -5.52
C LYS A 65 8.44 13.39 -6.73
N GLY A 66 7.71 13.55 -7.83
CA GLY A 66 8.23 14.21 -9.02
C GLY A 66 8.64 15.66 -8.74
N LEU A 67 7.80 16.41 -8.02
CA LEU A 67 8.08 17.77 -7.59
C LEU A 67 9.38 17.86 -6.76
N LEU A 68 9.53 16.98 -5.76
CA LEU A 68 10.72 16.95 -4.91
C LEU A 68 11.99 16.62 -5.71
N VAL A 69 11.90 15.74 -6.69
CA VAL A 69 13.02 15.44 -7.61
C VAL A 69 13.37 16.65 -8.47
N ASP A 70 12.37 17.33 -9.03
CA ASP A 70 12.60 18.50 -9.88
C ASP A 70 13.21 19.68 -9.10
N LEU A 71 12.79 19.87 -7.84
CA LEU A 71 13.33 20.92 -6.97
C LEU A 71 14.74 20.63 -6.42
N LYS A 72 15.21 19.39 -6.53
CA LYS A 72 16.60 18.99 -6.18
C LYS A 72 17.57 19.09 -7.35
N LYS A 73 17.10 19.39 -8.58
CA LYS A 73 17.98 19.56 -9.77
C LYS A 73 18.80 20.82 -9.69
N ASP A 74 19.91 20.81 -10.43
CA ASP A 74 20.80 21.98 -10.54
C ASP A 74 20.03 23.26 -10.95
N GLY A 75 20.34 24.37 -10.32
CA GLY A 75 19.64 25.63 -10.49
C GLY A 75 18.35 25.76 -9.66
N ALA A 76 17.55 24.71 -9.56
CA ALA A 76 16.37 24.68 -8.67
C ALA A 76 16.78 24.59 -7.20
N ALA A 77 17.75 23.74 -6.87
CA ALA A 77 18.26 23.56 -5.50
C ALA A 77 18.86 24.86 -4.93
N GLU A 78 19.56 25.64 -5.76
CA GLU A 78 20.06 26.96 -5.38
C GLU A 78 18.92 27.96 -5.11
N ALA A 79 17.90 27.96 -5.97
CA ALA A 79 16.72 28.80 -5.80
C ALA A 79 15.92 28.42 -4.54
N VAL A 80 15.77 27.12 -4.25
CA VAL A 80 15.17 26.62 -3.01
C VAL A 80 15.92 27.14 -1.78
N THR A 81 17.23 27.13 -1.82
CA THR A 81 18.07 27.64 -0.72
C THR A 81 17.93 29.15 -0.57
N THR A 82 17.94 29.90 -1.67
CA THR A 82 17.76 31.37 -1.69
C THR A 82 16.44 31.79 -1.08
N LEU A 83 15.36 31.06 -1.37
CA LEU A 83 14.02 31.30 -0.79
C LEU A 83 13.80 30.58 0.56
N ARG A 84 14.80 29.93 1.13
CA ARG A 84 14.75 29.22 2.42
C ARG A 84 13.64 28.15 2.51
N LEU A 85 13.41 27.43 1.43
CA LEU A 85 12.35 26.42 1.32
C LEU A 85 12.78 25.02 1.74
N ASN A 86 14.07 24.81 2.08
CA ASN A 86 14.62 23.48 2.39
C ASN A 86 13.81 22.74 3.47
N GLU A 87 13.43 23.43 4.55
CA GLU A 87 12.69 22.83 5.66
C GLU A 87 11.29 22.34 5.19
N ILE A 88 10.60 23.13 4.37
CA ILE A 88 9.28 22.77 3.83
C ILE A 88 9.40 21.52 2.96
N LEU A 89 10.43 21.43 2.11
CA LEU A 89 10.65 20.27 1.25
C LEU A 89 10.97 19.03 2.07
N THR A 90 11.78 19.16 3.13
CA THR A 90 12.09 18.05 4.04
C THR A 90 10.84 17.53 4.74
N GLN A 91 9.99 18.43 5.25
CA GLN A 91 8.74 18.06 5.89
C GLN A 91 7.74 17.44 4.91
N LEU A 92 7.65 17.97 3.68
CA LEU A 92 6.79 17.46 2.64
C LEU A 92 7.20 16.03 2.22
N GLU A 93 8.50 15.79 2.06
CA GLU A 93 9.06 14.46 1.77
C GLU A 93 8.72 13.46 2.88
N ALA A 94 8.93 13.86 4.14
CA ALA A 94 8.62 13.04 5.31
C ALA A 94 7.11 12.73 5.42
N ALA A 95 6.25 13.72 5.24
CA ALA A 95 4.81 13.55 5.28
C ALA A 95 4.31 12.63 4.15
N ASN A 96 4.86 12.78 2.94
CA ASN A 96 4.50 11.96 1.79
C ASN A 96 4.94 10.50 1.95
N ASN A 97 6.14 10.25 2.45
CA ASN A 97 6.63 8.91 2.74
C ASN A 97 5.80 8.23 3.84
N LYS A 98 5.48 8.98 4.90
CA LYS A 98 4.63 8.48 5.98
C LYS A 98 3.23 8.12 5.51
N PHE A 99 2.67 8.91 4.62
CA PHE A 99 1.38 8.62 4.00
C PHE A 99 1.40 7.31 3.21
N GLU A 100 2.45 7.06 2.41
CA GLU A 100 2.62 5.80 1.69
C GLU A 100 2.74 4.60 2.64
N GLU A 101 3.58 4.69 3.66
CA GLU A 101 3.74 3.63 4.67
C GLU A 101 2.41 3.23 5.31
N VAL A 102 1.62 4.22 5.76
CA VAL A 102 0.32 3.99 6.39
C VAL A 102 -0.66 3.37 5.39
N LYS A 103 -0.62 3.78 4.13
CA LYS A 103 -1.46 3.24 3.07
C LYS A 103 -1.10 1.79 2.75
N GLU A 104 0.18 1.48 2.58
CA GLU A 104 0.65 0.10 2.33
C GLU A 104 0.30 -0.83 3.48
N ALA A 105 0.47 -0.39 4.73
CA ALA A 105 0.09 -1.16 5.90
C ALA A 105 -1.41 -1.50 5.91
N ARG A 106 -2.26 -0.58 5.46
CA ARG A 106 -3.71 -0.81 5.31
C ARG A 106 -4.06 -1.84 4.25
N VAL A 107 -3.36 -1.78 3.11
CA VAL A 107 -3.58 -2.76 2.02
C VAL A 107 -3.22 -4.15 2.52
N LYS A 108 -2.08 -4.30 3.19
CA LYS A 108 -1.64 -5.57 3.80
C LYS A 108 -2.64 -6.08 4.85
N ASP A 109 -3.11 -5.22 5.75
CA ASP A 109 -4.09 -5.60 6.79
C ASP A 109 -5.41 -6.06 6.18
N ARG A 110 -5.90 -5.39 5.13
CA ARG A 110 -7.10 -5.82 4.39
C ARG A 110 -6.92 -7.17 3.71
N GLN A 111 -5.77 -7.39 3.06
CA GLN A 111 -5.46 -8.67 2.41
C GLN A 111 -5.40 -9.80 3.44
N THR A 112 -4.73 -9.58 4.57
CA THR A 112 -4.65 -10.56 5.65
C THR A 112 -6.02 -10.90 6.23
N LYS A 113 -6.86 -9.90 6.51
CA LYS A 113 -8.23 -10.11 6.98
C LYS A 113 -9.09 -10.86 5.96
N HIS A 114 -8.95 -10.54 4.68
CA HIS A 114 -9.69 -11.23 3.63
C HIS A 114 -9.28 -12.70 3.51
N LEU A 115 -8.00 -13.01 3.66
CA LEU A 115 -7.51 -14.39 3.71
C LEU A 115 -8.00 -15.13 4.96
N GLN A 116 -8.00 -14.48 6.13
CA GLN A 116 -8.51 -15.07 7.37
C GLN A 116 -10.01 -15.40 7.32
N VAL A 117 -10.82 -14.57 6.67
CA VAL A 117 -12.26 -14.85 6.51
C VAL A 117 -12.52 -16.01 5.55
N LYS A 118 -11.69 -16.18 4.51
CA LYS A 118 -11.84 -17.29 3.56
C LYS A 118 -11.30 -18.62 4.08
N THR A 119 -10.34 -18.63 4.98
CA THR A 119 -9.73 -19.84 5.49
C THR A 119 -10.72 -20.80 6.18
N PRO A 120 -11.64 -20.35 7.06
CA PRO A 120 -12.64 -21.22 7.65
C PRO A 120 -13.61 -21.82 6.63
N GLU A 121 -14.06 -21.03 5.65
CA GLU A 121 -14.96 -21.48 4.59
C GLU A 121 -14.27 -22.53 3.69
N MET A 122 -13.00 -22.32 3.34
CA MET A 122 -12.24 -23.29 2.56
C MET A 122 -11.91 -24.55 3.34
N ARG A 123 -11.69 -24.47 4.65
CA ARG A 123 -11.54 -25.65 5.51
C ARG A 123 -12.82 -26.46 5.54
N SER A 124 -13.95 -25.81 5.80
CA SER A 124 -15.25 -26.51 5.80
C SER A 124 -15.57 -27.19 4.47
N LEU A 125 -15.22 -26.56 3.35
CA LEU A 125 -15.39 -27.17 2.02
C LEU A 125 -14.45 -28.38 1.82
N ALA A 126 -13.18 -28.24 2.25
CA ALA A 126 -12.22 -29.33 2.19
C ALA A 126 -12.63 -30.51 3.07
N ASP A 127 -13.11 -30.24 4.28
CA ASP A 127 -13.62 -31.26 5.20
C ASP A 127 -14.83 -32.00 4.61
N SER A 128 -15.78 -31.28 4.00
CA SER A 128 -16.93 -31.90 3.32
C SER A 128 -16.52 -32.79 2.14
N GLN A 129 -15.55 -32.34 1.32
CA GLN A 129 -15.03 -33.14 0.21
C GLN A 129 -14.28 -34.38 0.70
N LEU A 130 -13.58 -34.25 1.81
CA LEU A 130 -12.88 -35.36 2.44
C LEU A 130 -13.86 -36.43 2.95
N GLU A 131 -14.96 -36.01 3.59
CA GLU A 131 -16.06 -36.91 4.03
C GLU A 131 -16.69 -37.64 2.84
N GLU A 132 -16.98 -36.95 1.73
CA GLU A 132 -17.50 -37.57 0.51
C GLU A 132 -16.55 -38.64 -0.05
N ILE A 133 -15.23 -38.36 -0.07
CA ILE A 133 -14.21 -39.31 -0.51
C ILE A 133 -14.18 -40.52 0.42
N GLN A 134 -14.27 -40.32 1.74
CA GLN A 134 -14.32 -41.40 2.73
C GLN A 134 -15.52 -42.32 2.52
N ASP A 135 -16.69 -41.73 2.33
CA ASP A 135 -17.92 -42.47 2.13
C ASP A 135 -17.88 -43.26 0.81
N LEU A 136 -17.27 -42.69 -0.25
CA LEU A 136 -17.06 -43.41 -1.50
C LEU A 136 -16.12 -44.58 -1.34
N ILE A 137 -15.00 -44.42 -0.61
CA ILE A 137 -14.04 -45.49 -0.33
C ILE A 137 -14.70 -46.61 0.51
N ARG A 138 -15.46 -46.25 1.56
CA ARG A 138 -16.21 -47.21 2.37
C ARG A 138 -17.22 -47.97 1.52
N ALA A 139 -17.99 -47.30 0.66
CA ALA A 139 -18.95 -47.92 -0.24
C ALA A 139 -18.23 -48.89 -1.22
N THR A 140 -17.10 -48.48 -1.78
CA THR A 140 -16.29 -49.34 -2.67
C THR A 140 -15.68 -50.53 -1.92
N GLY A 141 -15.20 -50.34 -0.69
CA GLY A 141 -14.72 -51.39 0.18
C GLY A 141 -15.79 -52.42 0.56
N ILE A 142 -17.02 -52.01 0.76
CA ILE A 142 -18.16 -52.91 1.00
C ILE A 142 -18.47 -53.73 -0.26
N ILE A 143 -18.39 -53.14 -1.45
CA ILE A 143 -18.65 -53.82 -2.73
C ILE A 143 -17.48 -54.75 -3.08
N ALA A 144 -16.24 -54.36 -2.75
CA ALA A 144 -15.00 -55.10 -3.05
C ALA A 144 -14.52 -56.01 -1.89
N ALA A 145 -15.39 -56.40 -0.98
CA ALA A 145 -15.05 -57.20 0.21
C ALA A 145 -14.37 -58.57 -0.12
N THR A 146 -14.22 -58.87 -1.40
CA THR A 146 -13.52 -60.06 -1.90
C THR A 146 -12.19 -59.76 -2.59
N ASP A 147 -11.79 -58.48 -2.69
CA ASP A 147 -10.56 -58.09 -3.36
C ASP A 147 -9.49 -57.58 -2.35
N PRO A 148 -8.38 -58.32 -2.19
CA PRO A 148 -7.33 -58.00 -1.21
C PRO A 148 -6.61 -56.66 -1.50
N GLU A 149 -6.55 -56.18 -2.75
CA GLU A 149 -5.94 -54.89 -3.08
C GLU A 149 -6.75 -53.70 -2.57
N SER A 150 -8.09 -53.83 -2.60
CA SER A 150 -9.00 -52.81 -2.07
C SER A 150 -8.93 -52.71 -0.54
N ALA A 151 -8.65 -53.76 0.17
CA ALA A 151 -8.46 -53.77 1.63
C ALA A 151 -7.19 -53.01 2.04
N VAL A 152 -6.09 -53.21 1.33
CA VAL A 152 -4.81 -52.48 1.57
C VAL A 152 -4.97 -50.99 1.28
N LEU A 153 -5.68 -50.61 0.21
CA LEU A 153 -5.93 -49.21 -0.11
C LEU A 153 -6.77 -48.51 0.98
N LEU A 154 -7.76 -49.19 1.52
CA LEU A 154 -8.61 -48.69 2.60
C LEU A 154 -7.83 -48.47 3.90
N GLU A 155 -6.90 -49.38 4.24
CA GLU A 155 -6.03 -49.28 5.40
C GLU A 155 -5.07 -48.06 5.24
N MET A 156 -4.43 -47.89 4.08
CA MET A 156 -3.56 -46.75 3.79
C MET A 156 -4.28 -45.42 3.88
N VAL A 157 -5.52 -45.33 3.42
CA VAL A 157 -6.33 -44.09 3.49
C VAL A 157 -6.73 -43.81 4.93
N ASN A 158 -7.11 -44.79 5.72
CA ASN A 158 -7.43 -44.59 7.14
C ASN A 158 -6.21 -44.13 7.94
N ASP A 159 -5.02 -44.72 7.70
CA ASP A 159 -3.78 -44.30 8.33
C ASP A 159 -3.43 -42.85 7.99
N LEU A 160 -3.57 -42.46 6.71
CA LEU A 160 -3.35 -41.06 6.29
C LEU A 160 -4.30 -40.10 6.96
N MET A 161 -5.53 -40.51 7.18
CA MET A 161 -6.55 -39.70 7.82
C MET A 161 -6.33 -39.53 9.32
N ASP A 162 -5.87 -40.57 9.99
CA ASP A 162 -5.53 -40.53 11.40
C ASP A 162 -4.29 -39.62 11.63
N ASP A 163 -3.30 -39.68 10.72
CA ASP A 163 -2.17 -38.76 10.72
C ASP A 163 -2.61 -37.28 10.54
N MET A 164 -3.55 -37.02 9.63
CA MET A 164 -4.07 -35.66 9.42
C MET A 164 -4.88 -35.12 10.61
N ASN A 165 -5.61 -35.99 11.31
CA ASN A 165 -6.38 -35.61 12.51
C ASN A 165 -5.54 -35.51 13.78
N GLY A 166 -4.37 -36.15 13.81
CA GLY A 166 -3.42 -36.12 14.93
C GLY A 166 -2.49 -34.90 14.94
N VAL A 167 -2.51 -34.06 13.90
CA VAL A 167 -1.73 -32.83 13.75
C VAL A 167 -2.57 -31.59 14.14
N THR A 168 -3.26 -31.62 15.27
CA THR A 168 -3.95 -30.44 15.86
C THR A 168 -3.21 -29.93 17.10
#